data_ccf8b66852bdf87d068a7655d565e3b6
#
_entry.id   ccf8b66852bdf87d068a7655d565e3b6
#
_cell.length_a   1.000
_cell.length_b   1.000
_cell.length_c   1.000
_cell.angle_alpha   90.00
_cell.angle_beta   90.00
_cell.angle_gamma   90.00
#
_symmetry.space_group_name_H-M   'P 1'
#
loop_
_entity.id
_entity.type
_entity.pdbx_description
1 polymer ?
#
loop_
_entity_poly.entity_id
_entity_poly.type
_entity_poly.pdbx_seq_one_letter_code
_entity_poly.pdbx_strand_id
1 'polypeptide(L)'
;MNLLSSLRLSLTIVSAGALLLAGGADLAAAQPPDVAKDTGQVLASPREYTLVHRMPGPDFKPTAAYQWLEVLLEASGRDAERHRPRPTILSRTMAVVLTSMYDAWAAYDDVAVGTRLAGRLRRPARQRTQSNKETAIAYAAYRSLVFVYPEDAEWIRNRLRAKGFDPDDGSTELTTPQGVGNTAANAVIEYRRHDGANQLGDEPGGNGEPYSDTTGYAPKNTPDKVVDPIRWMPIPFSDGNGGTVSPGFLTPHWGKAKPFALERADQFRPPPPPQWGSEALSRDIQEVVRLNANLSLEQKTIVEFMREGPHSTGQSGHWLQFAQDVSRRDHHTLDQDVKLFFAVGNVVMDAFIACWEAKRTYDTSRPYWWARMVFKGKEIDAWGGPGKGMIKIGGERWRPYSPDVFLTPPFPGYTSGHATASGAASRILELFTGSDRYGAVAIQQAGYMTEPDFSTAEMQARNGRPANDVAESKEVRLFLPTFTATAEIAAMSRLLGGYHIRTDNDEGLILGRRIANYSWPKYRAYFAGTAK
;
A
#
# COMPACT_ATOMS: atom_id res chain seq x y z
N MET A 1 54.19 27.94 -35.85
CA MET A 1 53.75 29.29 -36.21
C MET A 1 52.36 29.45 -35.63
N ASN A 2 52.28 30.05 -34.46
CA ASN A 2 51.58 31.32 -34.13
C ASN A 2 50.05 31.22 -34.20
N LEU A 3 49.25 31.62 -33.26
CA LEU A 3 49.35 32.40 -32.00
C LEU A 3 47.99 32.24 -31.25
N LEU A 4 48.07 32.04 -29.98
CA LEU A 4 47.29 32.52 -28.85
C LEU A 4 46.27 33.68 -29.09
N SER A 5 45.09 33.62 -28.50
CA SER A 5 44.74 34.65 -27.54
C SER A 5 43.50 34.29 -26.72
N SER A 6 43.67 34.40 -25.46
CA SER A 6 42.71 34.33 -24.34
C SER A 6 41.84 35.58 -24.25
N LEU A 7 40.60 35.45 -23.88
CA LEU A 7 39.82 36.57 -23.29
C LEU A 7 39.10 36.09 -22.02
N ARG A 8 39.59 36.58 -20.90
CA ARG A 8 38.89 36.62 -19.61
C ARG A 8 37.92 37.78 -19.64
N LEU A 9 36.68 37.55 -19.23
CA LEU A 9 35.76 38.63 -18.88
C LEU A 9 35.48 38.57 -17.39
N SER A 10 35.88 39.62 -16.69
CA SER A 10 35.63 39.88 -15.29
C SER A 10 34.22 40.42 -15.12
N LEU A 11 33.46 39.89 -14.17
CA LEU A 11 32.17 40.47 -13.74
C LEU A 11 32.40 41.40 -12.58
N THR A 12 32.06 42.67 -12.79
CA THR A 12 32.08 43.71 -11.79
C THR A 12 30.78 43.69 -11.01
N ILE A 13 30.89 43.63 -9.69
CA ILE A 13 29.81 43.79 -8.74
C ILE A 13 29.48 45.29 -8.62
N VAL A 14 28.23 45.68 -8.86
CA VAL A 14 27.70 46.98 -8.51
C VAL A 14 26.68 46.77 -7.39
N SER A 15 27.02 47.29 -6.22
CA SER A 15 26.14 47.43 -5.08
C SER A 15 25.27 48.68 -5.26
N ALA A 16 23.97 48.59 -5.15
CA ALA A 16 23.08 49.72 -4.95
C ALA A 16 22.09 49.40 -3.83
N GLY A 17 22.01 50.35 -2.96
CA GLY A 17 21.48 50.28 -1.62
C GLY A 17 19.95 50.19 -1.49
N ALA A 18 19.59 50.02 -0.25
CA ALA A 18 18.30 49.81 0.34
C ALA A 18 17.27 50.90 0.07
N LEU A 19 16.01 50.46 -0.12
CA LEU A 19 14.85 51.19 0.40
C LEU A 19 13.85 50.20 0.98
N LEU A 20 13.63 50.30 2.26
CA LEU A 20 12.58 49.62 3.02
C LEU A 20 11.21 50.16 2.60
N LEU A 21 10.28 49.25 2.26
CA LEU A 21 8.86 49.46 2.56
C LEU A 21 8.26 48.11 2.98
N ALA A 22 7.63 48.16 4.14
CA ALA A 22 7.03 47.05 4.83
C ALA A 22 5.80 46.48 4.10
N GLY A 23 5.69 45.19 4.08
CA GLY A 23 4.55 44.44 3.59
C GLY A 23 4.89 42.95 3.59
N GLY A 24 5.28 42.44 4.75
CA GLY A 24 5.62 41.05 4.93
C GLY A 24 4.35 40.19 4.91
N ALA A 25 4.10 39.49 3.79
CA ALA A 25 3.41 38.24 3.81
C ALA A 25 4.48 37.19 3.57
N ASP A 26 4.92 36.55 4.63
CA ASP A 26 5.78 35.39 4.60
C ASP A 26 5.09 34.28 3.76
N LEU A 27 5.54 34.14 2.54
CA LEU A 27 5.39 32.88 1.79
C LEU A 27 6.36 31.88 2.44
N ALA A 28 6.02 31.44 3.65
CA ALA A 28 6.57 30.22 4.18
C ALA A 28 6.16 29.10 3.18
N ALA A 29 7.16 28.58 2.45
CA ALA A 29 7.03 27.29 1.80
C ALA A 29 6.40 26.37 2.83
N ALA A 30 5.21 25.83 2.56
CA ALA A 30 4.54 24.87 3.42
C ALA A 30 5.50 23.70 3.57
N GLN A 31 6.20 23.64 4.67
CA GLN A 31 6.89 22.44 5.09
C GLN A 31 5.83 21.33 5.12
N PRO A 32 6.16 20.11 4.67
CA PRO A 32 5.28 18.98 4.89
C PRO A 32 4.88 19.02 6.37
N PRO A 33 3.60 18.78 6.70
CA PRO A 33 3.10 18.91 8.06
C PRO A 33 4.08 18.20 8.98
N ASP A 34 4.52 18.93 10.00
CA ASP A 34 5.52 18.46 10.95
C ASP A 34 4.97 17.21 11.65
N VAL A 35 5.33 16.05 11.10
CA VAL A 35 4.96 14.73 11.61
C VAL A 35 5.49 14.50 13.03
N ALA A 36 6.32 15.43 13.51
CA ALA A 36 6.91 15.40 14.83
C ALA A 36 5.95 15.84 15.97
N LYS A 37 4.80 16.40 15.67
CA LYS A 37 3.77 16.62 16.70
C LYS A 37 2.95 15.36 16.84
N ASP A 38 3.36 14.56 17.77
CA ASP A 38 2.79 13.32 18.26
C ASP A 38 1.30 13.51 18.63
N THR A 39 0.41 13.31 17.68
CA THR A 39 -1.03 13.22 17.95
C THR A 39 -1.48 11.76 18.01
N GLY A 40 -0.58 10.79 17.85
CA GLY A 40 -0.93 9.37 17.78
C GLY A 40 -1.79 8.99 16.57
N GLN A 41 -2.03 9.91 15.65
CA GLN A 41 -2.78 9.64 14.43
C GLN A 41 -1.84 9.23 13.30
N VAL A 42 -2.09 8.06 12.78
CA VAL A 42 -1.53 7.65 11.49
C VAL A 42 -2.18 8.50 10.41
N LEU A 43 -1.36 9.16 9.63
CA LEU A 43 -1.79 9.79 8.40
C LEU A 43 -2.14 8.70 7.38
N ALA A 44 -3.35 8.19 7.44
CA ALA A 44 -3.99 7.74 6.22
C ALA A 44 -3.91 8.91 5.25
N SER A 45 -3.47 8.65 4.02
CA SER A 45 -3.27 9.70 3.01
C SER A 45 -3.75 11.09 3.48
N PRO A 46 -2.89 12.05 3.81
CA PRO A 46 -3.21 13.19 4.69
C PRO A 46 -4.27 14.12 4.13
N ARG A 47 -4.89 13.80 3.04
CA ARG A 47 -5.73 14.73 2.29
C ARG A 47 -7.19 14.36 2.19
N GLU A 48 -7.58 13.12 2.54
CA GLU A 48 -8.73 12.67 1.79
C GLU A 48 -9.87 12.07 2.59
N TYR A 49 -9.64 11.20 3.60
CA TYR A 49 -10.76 10.45 4.15
C TYR A 49 -10.71 10.30 5.65
N THR A 50 -11.81 10.63 6.27
CA THR A 50 -12.06 10.23 7.65
C THR A 50 -12.98 9.02 7.61
N LEU A 51 -12.49 7.86 8.03
CA LEU A 51 -13.35 6.73 8.33
C LEU A 51 -14.18 7.09 9.56
N VAL A 52 -15.48 7.32 9.35
CA VAL A 52 -16.40 7.51 10.45
C VAL A 52 -17.09 6.18 10.71
N HIS A 53 -16.70 5.58 11.78
CA HIS A 53 -17.43 4.49 12.40
C HIS A 53 -18.24 5.03 13.58
N ARG A 54 -19.14 4.23 14.15
CA ARG A 54 -19.63 4.54 15.49
C ARG A 54 -18.39 4.63 16.37
N MET A 55 -17.92 5.86 16.57
CA MET A 55 -16.76 6.12 17.40
C MET A 55 -17.01 5.41 18.73
N PRO A 56 -16.11 4.58 19.22
CA PRO A 56 -16.13 4.20 20.61
C PRO A 56 -16.22 5.50 21.39
N GLY A 57 -17.01 5.50 22.45
CA GLY A 57 -17.13 6.65 23.33
C GLY A 57 -15.74 7.14 23.82
N PRO A 58 -15.69 8.22 24.60
CA PRO A 58 -14.45 8.81 25.07
C PRO A 58 -13.53 7.86 25.85
N ASP A 59 -14.01 6.67 26.19
CA ASP A 59 -13.29 5.65 26.97
C ASP A 59 -12.47 4.66 26.13
N PHE A 60 -12.43 4.76 24.79
CA PHE A 60 -11.59 3.87 23.97
C PHE A 60 -10.11 4.12 24.26
N LYS A 61 -9.46 3.07 24.73
CA LYS A 61 -8.01 3.06 24.96
C LYS A 61 -7.37 2.12 23.97
N PRO A 62 -6.56 2.63 23.02
CA PRO A 62 -5.87 1.78 22.08
C PRO A 62 -4.90 0.85 22.79
N THR A 63 -4.91 -0.42 22.42
CA THR A 63 -3.98 -1.43 22.96
C THR A 63 -2.54 -1.15 22.49
N ALA A 64 -1.55 -1.76 23.13
CA ALA A 64 -0.16 -1.64 22.66
C ALA A 64 0.00 -2.14 21.21
N ALA A 65 -0.70 -3.21 20.82
CA ALA A 65 -0.69 -3.69 19.43
C ALA A 65 -1.29 -2.68 18.46
N TYR A 66 -2.39 -2.04 18.83
CA TYR A 66 -3.02 -0.97 18.06
C TYR A 66 -2.07 0.21 17.85
N GLN A 67 -1.44 0.69 18.93
CA GLN A 67 -0.48 1.81 18.88
C GLN A 67 0.76 1.49 18.03
N TRP A 68 1.29 0.26 18.10
CA TRP A 68 2.43 -0.13 17.26
C TRP A 68 2.03 -0.35 15.80
N LEU A 69 0.79 -0.73 15.53
CA LEU A 69 0.25 -0.72 14.17
C LEU A 69 0.18 0.71 13.61
N GLU A 70 -0.18 1.72 14.42
CA GLU A 70 -0.13 3.13 14.00
C GLU A 70 1.29 3.54 13.58
N VAL A 71 2.30 3.19 14.39
CA VAL A 71 3.71 3.45 14.05
C VAL A 71 4.12 2.74 12.75
N LEU A 72 3.68 1.49 12.55
CA LEU A 72 3.93 0.73 11.33
C LEU A 72 3.29 1.39 10.09
N LEU A 73 2.05 1.85 10.20
CA LEU A 73 1.36 2.51 9.11
C LEU A 73 2.01 3.86 8.76
N GLU A 74 2.42 4.64 9.78
CA GLU A 74 3.14 5.88 9.55
C GLU A 74 4.50 5.64 8.86
N ALA A 75 5.28 4.67 9.32
CA ALA A 75 6.54 4.28 8.66
C ALA A 75 6.31 3.86 7.20
N SER A 76 5.22 3.14 6.93
CA SER A 76 4.83 2.72 5.58
C SER A 76 4.46 3.90 4.68
N GLY A 77 3.75 4.89 5.22
CA GLY A 77 3.42 6.13 4.50
C GLY A 77 4.67 6.93 4.15
N ARG A 78 5.64 7.05 5.09
CA ARG A 78 6.93 7.70 4.87
C ARG A 78 7.75 7.00 3.80
N ASP A 79 7.79 5.66 3.81
CA ASP A 79 8.43 4.85 2.77
C ASP A 79 7.77 5.06 1.39
N ALA A 80 6.44 5.05 1.32
CA ALA A 80 5.71 5.27 0.08
C ALA A 80 5.91 6.67 -0.51
N GLU A 81 6.15 7.66 0.33
CA GLU A 81 6.49 9.02 -0.10
C GLU A 81 7.89 9.08 -0.73
N ARG A 82 8.89 8.46 -0.11
CA ARG A 82 10.27 8.44 -0.62
C ARG A 82 10.44 7.60 -1.88
N HIS A 83 9.86 6.41 -1.89
CA HIS A 83 10.13 5.38 -2.90
C HIS A 83 8.97 5.14 -3.86
N ARG A 84 7.90 5.93 -3.81
CA ARG A 84 6.63 5.68 -4.47
C ARG A 84 5.95 4.38 -3.95
N PRO A 85 4.66 4.14 -4.24
CA PRO A 85 3.95 2.94 -3.76
C PRO A 85 4.56 1.64 -4.27
N ARG A 86 4.98 0.79 -3.35
CA ARG A 86 5.57 -0.54 -3.60
C ARG A 86 4.74 -1.63 -2.90
N PRO A 87 3.56 -1.99 -3.43
CA PRO A 87 2.57 -2.79 -2.70
C PRO A 87 3.07 -4.15 -2.23
N THR A 88 3.92 -4.81 -3.02
CA THR A 88 4.56 -6.07 -2.66
C THR A 88 5.44 -5.93 -1.42
N ILE A 89 6.34 -4.95 -1.45
CA ILE A 89 7.28 -4.67 -0.36
C ILE A 89 6.49 -4.28 0.89
N LEU A 90 5.54 -3.33 0.79
CA LEU A 90 4.71 -2.90 1.91
C LEU A 90 3.95 -4.07 2.56
N SER A 91 3.38 -4.98 1.77
CA SER A 91 2.66 -6.14 2.33
C SER A 91 3.57 -7.04 3.15
N ARG A 92 4.78 -7.29 2.68
CA ARG A 92 5.76 -8.12 3.38
C ARG A 92 6.31 -7.43 4.63
N THR A 93 6.67 -6.15 4.55
CA THR A 93 7.19 -5.40 5.70
C THR A 93 6.17 -5.36 6.84
N MET A 94 4.90 -5.12 6.53
CA MET A 94 3.82 -5.17 7.51
C MET A 94 3.67 -6.58 8.13
N ALA A 95 3.68 -7.62 7.32
CA ALA A 95 3.59 -9.00 7.82
C ALA A 95 4.77 -9.37 8.75
N VAL A 96 5.99 -8.93 8.44
CA VAL A 96 7.18 -9.15 9.28
C VAL A 96 6.99 -8.52 10.66
N VAL A 97 6.55 -7.27 10.72
CA VAL A 97 6.36 -6.56 12.00
C VAL A 97 5.23 -7.20 12.81
N LEU A 98 4.08 -7.45 12.18
CA LEU A 98 2.92 -8.02 12.87
C LEU A 98 3.17 -9.46 13.33
N THR A 99 3.96 -10.24 12.60
CA THR A 99 4.39 -11.57 13.02
C THR A 99 5.35 -11.50 14.22
N SER A 100 6.27 -10.55 14.22
CA SER A 100 7.18 -10.34 15.36
C SER A 100 6.43 -9.96 16.63
N MET A 101 5.42 -9.08 16.50
CA MET A 101 4.53 -8.70 17.62
C MET A 101 3.72 -9.90 18.13
N TYR A 102 3.21 -10.72 17.23
CA TYR A 102 2.47 -11.93 17.56
C TYR A 102 3.36 -12.95 18.31
N ASP A 103 4.55 -13.22 17.81
CA ASP A 103 5.47 -14.18 18.42
C ASP A 103 5.92 -13.74 19.83
N ALA A 104 6.14 -12.44 20.04
CA ALA A 104 6.44 -11.87 21.34
C ALA A 104 5.26 -11.97 22.31
N TRP A 105 4.06 -11.67 21.86
CA TRP A 105 2.82 -11.80 22.64
C TRP A 105 2.55 -13.26 23.02
N ALA A 106 2.72 -14.21 22.07
CA ALA A 106 2.45 -15.63 22.27
C ALA A 106 3.28 -16.25 23.39
N ALA A 107 4.46 -15.67 23.70
CA ALA A 107 5.27 -16.08 24.84
C ALA A 107 4.57 -15.91 26.19
N TYR A 108 3.60 -15.01 26.27
CA TYR A 108 2.84 -14.66 27.48
C TYR A 108 1.36 -15.10 27.41
N ASP A 109 0.97 -15.83 26.35
CA ASP A 109 -0.35 -16.44 26.25
C ASP A 109 -0.34 -17.87 26.84
N ASP A 110 -1.48 -18.32 27.36
CA ASP A 110 -1.59 -19.65 27.97
C ASP A 110 -1.55 -20.78 26.95
N VAL A 111 -2.05 -20.53 25.75
CA VAL A 111 -2.31 -21.55 24.73
C VAL A 111 -1.52 -21.30 23.45
N ALA A 112 -1.55 -20.06 22.92
CA ALA A 112 -0.95 -19.70 21.64
C ALA A 112 0.55 -20.05 21.57
N VAL A 113 1.03 -20.34 20.35
CA VAL A 113 2.45 -20.61 20.09
C VAL A 113 2.98 -19.65 19.02
N GLY A 114 4.26 -19.28 19.16
CA GLY A 114 4.95 -18.44 18.20
C GLY A 114 5.21 -19.16 16.88
N THR A 115 5.36 -18.40 15.80
CA THR A 115 5.52 -18.94 14.44
C THR A 115 6.90 -19.50 14.16
N ARG A 116 7.93 -18.96 14.83
CA ARG A 116 9.35 -19.35 14.61
C ARG A 116 9.91 -20.23 15.72
N LEU A 117 9.62 -19.90 16.94
CA LEU A 117 10.17 -20.57 18.11
C LEU A 117 9.14 -21.47 18.82
N ALA A 118 7.94 -21.60 18.25
CA ALA A 118 6.84 -22.38 18.82
C ALA A 118 6.59 -22.05 20.31
N GLY A 119 6.51 -23.05 21.18
CA GLY A 119 6.34 -22.86 22.62
C GLY A 119 7.63 -22.56 23.41
N ARG A 120 8.79 -22.48 22.75
CA ARG A 120 10.11 -22.31 23.45
C ARG A 120 10.23 -21.00 24.22
N LEU A 121 9.53 -19.96 23.82
CA LEU A 121 9.51 -18.67 24.52
C LEU A 121 8.47 -18.60 25.62
N ARG A 122 7.63 -19.61 25.82
CA ARG A 122 6.52 -19.55 26.78
C ARG A 122 7.02 -19.24 28.21
N ARG A 123 6.42 -18.21 28.79
CA ARG A 123 6.78 -17.74 30.13
C ARG A 123 5.97 -18.48 31.23
N PRO A 124 6.53 -18.59 32.45
CA PRO A 124 5.77 -19.08 33.60
C PRO A 124 4.51 -18.24 33.85
N ALA A 125 3.45 -18.84 34.36
CA ALA A 125 2.15 -18.17 34.56
C ALA A 125 2.26 -16.84 35.33
N ARG A 126 3.11 -16.78 36.38
CA ARG A 126 3.34 -15.56 37.15
C ARG A 126 3.94 -14.38 36.37
N GLN A 127 4.54 -14.65 35.21
CA GLN A 127 5.09 -13.62 34.30
C GLN A 127 4.14 -13.21 33.19
N ARG A 128 3.00 -13.87 32.99
CA ARG A 128 2.05 -13.59 31.92
C ARG A 128 1.15 -12.41 32.28
N THR A 129 1.76 -11.28 32.59
CA THR A 129 1.07 -10.04 32.94
C THR A 129 0.83 -9.19 31.69
N GLN A 130 -0.16 -8.31 31.73
CA GLN A 130 -0.44 -7.34 30.68
C GLN A 130 0.80 -6.50 30.37
N SER A 131 1.47 -5.96 31.39
CA SER A 131 2.68 -5.16 31.24
C SER A 131 3.81 -5.90 30.51
N ASN A 132 4.02 -7.19 30.82
CA ASN A 132 5.05 -7.98 30.13
C ASN A 132 4.69 -8.25 28.66
N LYS A 133 3.40 -8.49 28.36
CA LYS A 133 2.92 -8.60 26.97
C LYS A 133 3.22 -7.31 26.20
N GLU A 134 2.85 -6.16 26.75
CA GLU A 134 3.02 -4.85 26.12
C GLU A 134 4.50 -4.50 25.89
N THR A 135 5.35 -4.75 26.88
CA THR A 135 6.79 -4.54 26.76
C THR A 135 7.41 -5.44 25.68
N ALA A 136 7.08 -6.72 25.67
CA ALA A 136 7.61 -7.64 24.67
C ALA A 136 7.15 -7.28 23.24
N ILE A 137 5.88 -6.89 23.07
CA ILE A 137 5.36 -6.38 21.81
C ILE A 137 6.12 -5.12 21.36
N ALA A 138 6.39 -4.18 22.29
CA ALA A 138 7.09 -2.94 21.97
C ALA A 138 8.49 -3.19 21.41
N TYR A 139 9.28 -4.05 22.07
CA TYR A 139 10.61 -4.38 21.59
C TYR A 139 10.59 -5.18 20.29
N ALA A 140 9.64 -6.11 20.13
CA ALA A 140 9.50 -6.87 18.89
C ALA A 140 9.10 -5.97 17.70
N ALA A 141 8.14 -5.06 17.90
CA ALA A 141 7.76 -4.07 16.90
C ALA A 141 8.94 -3.17 16.54
N TYR A 142 9.62 -2.61 17.53
CA TYR A 142 10.77 -1.74 17.33
C TYR A 142 11.87 -2.40 16.49
N ARG A 143 12.33 -3.61 16.89
CA ARG A 143 13.41 -4.31 16.18
C ARG A 143 13.03 -4.64 14.73
N SER A 144 11.82 -5.14 14.52
CA SER A 144 11.36 -5.47 13.19
C SER A 144 11.10 -4.23 12.33
N LEU A 145 10.58 -3.13 12.87
CA LEU A 145 10.41 -1.86 12.17
C LEU A 145 11.75 -1.29 11.68
N VAL A 146 12.77 -1.25 12.55
CA VAL A 146 14.12 -0.77 12.15
C VAL A 146 14.73 -1.66 11.06
N PHE A 147 14.49 -2.97 11.10
CA PHE A 147 14.96 -3.89 10.05
C PHE A 147 14.28 -3.63 8.68
N VAL A 148 12.96 -3.37 8.67
CA VAL A 148 12.22 -3.22 7.41
C VAL A 148 12.18 -1.77 6.89
N TYR A 149 12.40 -0.78 7.76
CA TYR A 149 12.46 0.65 7.43
C TYR A 149 13.74 1.30 8.00
N PRO A 150 14.92 0.90 7.52
CA PRO A 150 16.20 1.40 8.05
C PRO A 150 16.38 2.92 7.89
N GLU A 151 15.77 3.53 6.87
CA GLU A 151 15.82 4.98 6.64
C GLU A 151 15.04 5.78 7.71
N ASP A 152 14.09 5.15 8.40
CA ASP A 152 13.34 5.73 9.51
C ASP A 152 13.84 5.27 10.89
N ALA A 153 15.00 4.63 10.97
CA ALA A 153 15.50 4.02 12.22
C ALA A 153 15.50 4.97 13.41
N GLU A 154 15.98 6.21 13.23
CA GLU A 154 16.02 7.19 14.33
C GLU A 154 14.62 7.67 14.73
N TRP A 155 13.74 7.86 13.77
CA TRP A 155 12.35 8.21 14.05
C TRP A 155 11.64 7.09 14.82
N ILE A 156 11.83 5.81 14.42
CA ILE A 156 11.28 4.63 15.11
C ILE A 156 11.87 4.52 16.52
N ARG A 157 13.17 4.79 16.67
CA ARG A 157 13.87 4.81 17.95
C ARG A 157 13.23 5.79 18.93
N ASN A 158 12.89 6.99 18.44
CA ASN A 158 12.24 8.01 19.23
C ASN A 158 10.81 7.62 19.64
N ARG A 159 10.08 6.84 18.81
CA ARG A 159 8.77 6.27 19.19
C ARG A 159 8.87 5.28 20.35
N LEU A 160 9.93 4.47 20.40
CA LEU A 160 10.17 3.57 21.52
C LEU A 160 10.50 4.35 22.80
N ARG A 161 11.40 5.35 22.70
CA ARG A 161 11.75 6.23 23.85
C ARG A 161 10.54 6.96 24.42
N ALA A 162 9.66 7.47 23.56
CA ALA A 162 8.45 8.17 23.99
C ALA A 162 7.49 7.29 24.81
N LYS A 163 7.59 5.97 24.66
CA LYS A 163 6.85 5.00 25.47
C LYS A 163 7.58 4.57 26.76
N GLY A 164 8.72 5.20 27.07
CA GLY A 164 9.50 4.93 28.29
C GLY A 164 10.43 3.73 28.18
N PHE A 165 10.72 3.23 26.98
CA PHE A 165 11.62 2.10 26.77
C PHE A 165 12.98 2.54 26.25
N ASP A 166 14.01 1.74 26.58
CA ASP A 166 15.38 1.96 26.11
C ASP A 166 15.61 1.26 24.74
N PRO A 167 15.81 2.01 23.64
CA PRO A 167 16.10 1.41 22.34
C PRO A 167 17.47 0.74 22.25
N ASP A 168 18.38 1.04 23.17
CA ASP A 168 19.72 0.43 23.22
C ASP A 168 19.73 -0.91 23.96
N ASP A 169 18.64 -1.26 24.67
CA ASP A 169 18.50 -2.57 25.30
C ASP A 169 18.33 -3.67 24.24
N GLY A 170 19.46 -4.23 23.80
CA GLY A 170 19.53 -5.37 22.88
C GLY A 170 19.54 -6.73 23.56
N SER A 171 19.26 -6.80 24.87
CA SER A 171 19.27 -8.05 25.64
C SER A 171 18.37 -9.12 25.00
N THR A 172 18.83 -10.36 25.03
CA THR A 172 18.06 -11.56 24.66
C THR A 172 17.75 -12.46 25.88
N GLU A 173 17.91 -11.91 27.08
CA GLU A 173 17.59 -12.59 28.32
C GLU A 173 16.11 -12.89 28.45
N LEU A 174 15.74 -14.17 28.39
CA LEU A 174 14.34 -14.59 28.41
C LEU A 174 13.65 -14.39 29.77
N THR A 175 14.38 -13.99 30.81
CA THR A 175 13.79 -13.61 32.10
C THR A 175 13.14 -12.24 32.10
N THR A 176 13.42 -11.42 31.07
CA THR A 176 12.88 -10.07 30.91
C THR A 176 11.96 -10.00 29.68
N PRO A 177 10.91 -9.17 29.71
CA PRO A 177 10.03 -9.02 28.56
C PRO A 177 10.72 -8.35 27.35
N GLN A 178 11.72 -7.48 27.58
CA GLN A 178 12.56 -6.92 26.52
C GLN A 178 13.31 -8.02 25.78
N GLY A 179 13.98 -8.90 26.52
CA GLY A 179 14.74 -10.01 25.94
C GLY A 179 13.86 -11.00 25.19
N VAL A 180 12.64 -11.25 25.66
CA VAL A 180 11.64 -12.07 24.94
C VAL A 180 11.24 -11.37 23.62
N GLY A 181 10.93 -10.08 23.65
CA GLY A 181 10.57 -9.30 22.48
C GLY A 181 11.68 -9.27 21.43
N ASN A 182 12.91 -8.96 21.86
CA ASN A 182 14.09 -8.98 21.00
C ASN A 182 14.32 -10.36 20.36
N THR A 183 14.21 -11.43 21.14
CA THR A 183 14.42 -12.83 20.67
C THR A 183 13.34 -13.23 19.65
N ALA A 184 12.08 -12.89 19.89
CA ALA A 184 10.98 -13.17 18.99
C ALA A 184 11.18 -12.45 17.64
N ALA A 185 11.49 -11.15 17.68
CA ALA A 185 11.75 -10.36 16.47
C ALA A 185 12.96 -10.90 15.69
N ASN A 186 14.07 -11.18 16.36
CA ASN A 186 15.28 -11.69 15.72
C ASN A 186 15.01 -13.02 14.99
N ALA A 187 14.19 -13.90 15.55
CA ALA A 187 13.82 -15.17 14.90
C ALA A 187 12.98 -14.96 13.63
N VAL A 188 12.07 -13.99 13.63
CA VAL A 188 11.28 -13.62 12.44
C VAL A 188 12.15 -12.92 11.39
N ILE A 189 12.99 -11.98 11.80
CA ILE A 189 13.92 -11.25 10.94
C ILE A 189 14.87 -12.24 10.24
N GLU A 190 15.47 -13.14 10.96
CA GLU A 190 16.41 -14.13 10.39
C GLU A 190 15.70 -15.05 9.39
N TYR A 191 14.48 -15.50 9.71
CA TYR A 191 13.69 -16.30 8.76
C TYR A 191 13.34 -15.56 7.48
N ARG A 192 13.17 -14.22 7.53
CA ARG A 192 12.79 -13.37 6.42
C ARG A 192 13.96 -12.73 5.69
N ARG A 193 15.16 -12.83 6.23
CA ARG A 193 16.36 -12.17 5.68
C ARG A 193 16.64 -12.55 4.22
N HIS A 194 16.49 -13.85 3.88
CA HIS A 194 16.71 -14.40 2.55
C HIS A 194 15.50 -15.25 2.14
N ASP A 195 14.34 -14.62 2.07
CA ASP A 195 13.07 -15.30 1.79
C ASP A 195 12.62 -15.18 0.33
N GLY A 196 13.49 -14.77 -0.58
CA GLY A 196 13.20 -14.58 -1.99
C GLY A 196 12.70 -13.17 -2.35
N ALA A 197 12.58 -12.27 -1.36
CA ALA A 197 12.21 -10.87 -1.59
C ALA A 197 13.39 -9.98 -1.97
N ASN A 198 14.63 -10.46 -1.79
CA ASN A 198 15.86 -9.74 -2.04
C ASN A 198 15.92 -8.37 -1.33
N GLN A 199 15.48 -8.32 -0.06
CA GLN A 199 15.45 -7.08 0.72
C GLN A 199 16.84 -6.43 0.85
N LEU A 200 17.88 -7.24 1.01
CA LEU A 200 19.25 -6.76 1.20
C LEU A 200 20.01 -6.56 -0.11
N GLY A 201 19.45 -6.97 -1.25
CA GLY A 201 20.12 -6.90 -2.55
C GLY A 201 21.14 -8.01 -2.83
N ASP A 202 21.33 -8.94 -1.88
CA ASP A 202 22.38 -9.95 -1.87
C ASP A 202 21.92 -11.36 -2.32
N GLU A 203 20.66 -11.51 -2.72
CA GLU A 203 20.18 -12.79 -3.26
C GLU A 203 20.69 -13.04 -4.69
N PRO A 204 21.02 -14.30 -5.05
CA PRO A 204 21.53 -14.64 -6.35
C PRO A 204 20.62 -14.19 -7.52
N GLY A 205 21.24 -13.57 -8.53
CA GLY A 205 20.55 -13.03 -9.71
C GLY A 205 20.11 -11.58 -9.59
N GLY A 206 20.21 -10.97 -8.41
CA GLY A 206 20.03 -9.54 -8.21
C GLY A 206 21.23 -8.71 -8.70
N ASN A 207 21.09 -7.40 -8.70
CA ASN A 207 22.13 -6.45 -9.13
C ASN A 207 22.85 -5.74 -7.97
N GLY A 208 22.64 -6.18 -6.73
CA GLY A 208 23.21 -5.57 -5.52
C GLY A 208 22.29 -4.54 -4.86
N GLU A 209 21.25 -4.08 -5.54
CA GLU A 209 20.31 -3.12 -4.97
C GLU A 209 19.17 -3.83 -4.21
N PRO A 210 18.71 -3.27 -3.08
CA PRO A 210 17.58 -3.79 -2.34
C PRO A 210 16.34 -4.01 -3.21
N TYR A 211 15.72 -5.19 -3.07
CA TYR A 211 14.53 -5.59 -3.83
C TYR A 211 14.70 -5.63 -5.35
N SER A 212 15.94 -5.66 -5.87
CA SER A 212 16.20 -5.83 -7.29
C SER A 212 15.70 -7.19 -7.80
N ASP A 213 15.35 -7.23 -9.09
CA ASP A 213 14.88 -8.46 -9.74
C ASP A 213 15.95 -9.55 -9.77
N THR A 214 15.59 -10.74 -9.31
CA THR A 214 16.42 -11.95 -9.32
C THR A 214 16.03 -12.94 -10.42
N THR A 215 15.14 -12.56 -11.35
CA THR A 215 14.59 -13.45 -12.40
C THR A 215 15.02 -13.06 -13.81
N GLY A 216 15.72 -11.93 -13.97
CA GLY A 216 16.11 -11.41 -15.28
C GLY A 216 14.91 -11.07 -16.17
N TYR A 217 13.82 -10.56 -15.59
CA TYR A 217 12.65 -10.18 -16.37
C TYR A 217 12.97 -9.05 -17.34
N ALA A 218 12.55 -9.23 -18.59
CA ALA A 218 12.56 -8.18 -19.60
C ALA A 218 11.20 -8.15 -20.31
N PRO A 219 10.55 -6.97 -20.46
CA PRO A 219 9.28 -6.87 -21.17
C PRO A 219 9.48 -7.18 -22.66
N LYS A 220 8.50 -7.86 -23.29
CA LYS A 220 8.51 -8.10 -24.73
C LYS A 220 8.24 -6.84 -25.55
N ASN A 221 7.45 -5.93 -24.98
CA ASN A 221 7.09 -4.67 -25.60
C ASN A 221 7.94 -3.54 -25.04
N THR A 222 8.18 -2.51 -25.83
CA THR A 222 8.74 -1.23 -25.39
C THR A 222 7.70 -0.12 -25.60
N PRO A 223 7.85 1.06 -24.97
CA PRO A 223 6.93 2.19 -25.19
C PRO A 223 6.70 2.54 -26.66
N ASP A 224 7.72 2.28 -27.51
CA ASP A 224 7.71 2.66 -28.93
C ASP A 224 7.34 1.49 -29.86
N LYS A 225 7.35 0.24 -29.37
CA LYS A 225 7.16 -0.94 -30.21
C LYS A 225 6.35 -2.02 -29.53
N VAL A 226 5.16 -2.29 -30.08
CA VAL A 226 4.32 -3.43 -29.70
C VAL A 226 4.75 -4.65 -30.52
N VAL A 227 5.28 -5.67 -29.84
CA VAL A 227 5.61 -6.98 -30.43
C VAL A 227 4.47 -7.97 -30.19
N ASP A 228 3.86 -7.92 -29.00
CA ASP A 228 2.77 -8.82 -28.60
C ASP A 228 1.72 -8.00 -27.81
N PRO A 229 0.54 -7.74 -28.38
CA PRO A 229 -0.45 -6.87 -27.78
C PRO A 229 -1.05 -7.40 -26.48
N ILE A 230 -0.93 -8.71 -26.19
CA ILE A 230 -1.39 -9.26 -24.93
C ILE A 230 -0.42 -8.97 -23.78
N ARG A 231 0.88 -8.81 -24.11
CA ARG A 231 1.94 -8.66 -23.11
C ARG A 231 2.03 -7.25 -22.57
N TRP A 232 2.46 -7.18 -21.32
CA TRP A 232 2.66 -5.91 -20.64
C TRP A 232 3.70 -5.04 -21.35
N MET A 233 3.45 -3.73 -21.26
CA MET A 233 4.28 -2.71 -21.87
C MET A 233 4.55 -1.62 -20.83
N PRO A 234 5.82 -1.20 -20.63
CA PRO A 234 6.11 -0.02 -19.82
C PRO A 234 5.39 1.21 -20.35
N ILE A 235 4.95 2.06 -19.45
CA ILE A 235 4.21 3.29 -19.79
C ILE A 235 5.03 4.48 -19.33
N PRO A 236 5.28 5.46 -20.21
CA PRO A 236 5.90 6.72 -19.83
C PRO A 236 4.97 7.54 -18.95
N PHE A 237 5.47 8.02 -17.82
CA PHE A 237 4.76 8.96 -16.93
C PHE A 237 5.50 10.29 -16.89
N SER A 238 4.79 11.36 -16.53
CA SER A 238 5.44 12.57 -16.03
C SER A 238 6.20 12.26 -14.73
N ASP A 239 7.41 12.78 -14.60
CA ASP A 239 8.17 12.72 -13.33
C ASP A 239 7.75 13.82 -12.34
N GLY A 240 6.84 14.71 -12.75
CA GLY A 240 6.39 15.87 -11.98
C GLY A 240 7.30 17.09 -12.09
N ASN A 241 8.46 16.98 -12.77
CA ASN A 241 9.48 18.04 -12.91
C ASN A 241 9.70 18.45 -14.37
N GLY A 242 8.75 18.12 -15.25
CA GLY A 242 8.82 18.40 -16.69
C GLY A 242 9.52 17.33 -17.52
N GLY A 243 10.01 16.25 -16.91
CA GLY A 243 10.57 15.08 -17.55
C GLY A 243 9.57 13.90 -17.63
N THR A 244 10.07 12.79 -18.14
CA THR A 244 9.33 11.54 -18.30
C THR A 244 10.14 10.37 -17.78
N VAL A 245 9.50 9.47 -17.03
CA VAL A 245 10.06 8.21 -16.56
C VAL A 245 9.24 7.03 -17.07
N SER A 246 9.87 5.93 -17.40
CA SER A 246 9.22 4.66 -17.77
C SER A 246 9.62 3.58 -16.77
N PRO A 247 8.90 3.44 -15.64
CA PRO A 247 9.25 2.44 -14.66
C PRO A 247 9.13 1.02 -15.23
N GLY A 248 10.09 0.16 -14.90
CA GLY A 248 10.04 -1.26 -15.17
C GLY A 248 8.99 -1.98 -14.31
N PHE A 249 8.82 -3.28 -14.55
CA PHE A 249 7.94 -4.11 -13.74
C PHE A 249 8.46 -4.13 -12.29
N LEU A 250 7.67 -3.59 -11.39
CA LEU A 250 8.00 -3.56 -9.96
C LEU A 250 8.08 -4.97 -9.38
N THR A 251 9.25 -5.35 -8.87
CA THR A 251 9.50 -6.65 -8.19
C THR A 251 8.99 -7.90 -8.95
N PRO A 252 9.42 -8.16 -10.21
CA PRO A 252 8.90 -9.28 -11.00
C PRO A 252 9.24 -10.66 -10.40
N HIS A 253 10.19 -10.73 -9.48
CA HIS A 253 10.61 -11.93 -8.74
C HIS A 253 9.69 -12.27 -7.55
N TRP A 254 8.67 -11.47 -7.24
CA TRP A 254 7.91 -11.60 -5.99
C TRP A 254 7.20 -12.94 -5.79
N GLY A 255 6.91 -13.66 -6.86
CA GLY A 255 6.44 -15.04 -6.79
C GLY A 255 7.44 -16.03 -6.19
N LYS A 256 8.72 -15.64 -6.01
CA LYS A 256 9.74 -16.42 -5.30
C LYS A 256 9.75 -16.14 -3.80
N ALA A 257 9.14 -15.04 -3.35
CA ALA A 257 9.07 -14.71 -1.93
C ALA A 257 8.33 -15.82 -1.17
N LYS A 258 8.87 -16.18 -0.01
CA LYS A 258 8.33 -17.26 0.82
C LYS A 258 7.02 -16.84 1.48
N PRO A 259 5.89 -17.47 1.16
CA PRO A 259 4.61 -17.13 1.78
C PRO A 259 4.58 -17.51 3.26
N PHE A 260 3.58 -17.03 3.98
CA PHE A 260 3.35 -17.43 5.37
C PHE A 260 2.53 -18.72 5.47
N ALA A 261 1.35 -18.73 4.88
CA ALA A 261 0.41 -19.86 4.98
C ALA A 261 0.36 -20.71 3.72
N LEU A 262 0.55 -20.15 2.54
CA LEU A 262 0.61 -20.90 1.30
C LEU A 262 1.85 -21.80 1.26
N GLU A 263 1.75 -22.93 0.57
CA GLU A 263 2.90 -23.81 0.34
C GLU A 263 3.79 -23.31 -0.80
N ARG A 264 3.17 -22.69 -1.80
CA ARG A 264 3.84 -22.08 -2.94
C ARG A 264 2.95 -20.99 -3.56
N ALA A 265 3.56 -20.06 -4.28
CA ALA A 265 2.90 -18.87 -4.83
C ALA A 265 1.81 -19.21 -5.86
N ASP A 266 1.98 -20.27 -6.65
CA ASP A 266 1.07 -20.70 -7.71
C ASP A 266 -0.03 -21.68 -7.25
N GLN A 267 -0.14 -21.92 -5.94
CA GLN A 267 -1.07 -22.92 -5.37
C GLN A 267 -2.53 -22.71 -5.82
N PHE A 268 -2.94 -21.48 -5.97
CA PHE A 268 -4.29 -21.10 -6.41
C PHE A 268 -4.28 -20.26 -7.69
N ARG A 269 -3.25 -20.46 -8.55
CA ARG A 269 -3.14 -19.68 -9.80
C ARG A 269 -4.48 -19.67 -10.54
N PRO A 270 -5.02 -18.48 -10.86
CA PRO A 270 -6.28 -18.37 -11.59
C PRO A 270 -6.17 -18.88 -13.03
N PRO A 271 -7.30 -19.15 -13.71
CA PRO A 271 -7.29 -19.56 -15.11
C PRO A 271 -6.63 -18.50 -16.00
N PRO A 272 -6.21 -18.86 -17.23
CA PRO A 272 -5.66 -17.89 -18.17
C PRO A 272 -6.62 -16.71 -18.44
N PRO A 273 -6.11 -15.48 -18.55
CA PRO A 273 -6.91 -14.31 -18.91
C PRO A 273 -7.44 -14.39 -20.34
N PRO A 274 -8.47 -13.56 -20.70
CA PRO A 274 -8.97 -13.49 -22.07
C PRO A 274 -7.86 -13.15 -23.07
N GLN A 275 -7.89 -13.83 -24.23
CA GLN A 275 -6.87 -13.68 -25.26
C GLN A 275 -7.12 -12.45 -26.13
N TRP A 276 -6.05 -11.89 -26.71
CA TRP A 276 -6.16 -10.79 -27.68
C TRP A 276 -7.05 -11.19 -28.86
N GLY A 277 -7.98 -10.29 -29.21
CA GLY A 277 -8.96 -10.53 -30.29
C GLY A 277 -10.18 -11.36 -29.85
N SER A 278 -10.23 -11.88 -28.63
CA SER A 278 -11.42 -12.56 -28.12
C SER A 278 -12.57 -11.57 -27.85
N GLU A 279 -13.79 -12.06 -27.98
CA GLU A 279 -14.99 -11.30 -27.64
C GLU A 279 -15.02 -10.90 -26.14
N ALA A 280 -14.53 -11.79 -25.28
CA ALA A 280 -14.45 -11.53 -23.84
C ALA A 280 -13.55 -10.32 -23.55
N LEU A 281 -12.31 -10.28 -24.09
CA LEU A 281 -11.42 -9.14 -23.90
C LEU A 281 -12.00 -7.86 -24.51
N SER A 282 -12.65 -7.96 -25.67
CA SER A 282 -13.29 -6.82 -26.33
C SER A 282 -14.39 -6.21 -25.46
N ARG A 283 -15.26 -7.04 -24.86
CA ARG A 283 -16.30 -6.58 -23.92
C ARG A 283 -15.69 -5.88 -22.71
N ASP A 284 -14.68 -6.48 -22.09
CA ASP A 284 -14.01 -5.93 -20.91
C ASP A 284 -13.37 -4.55 -21.20
N ILE A 285 -12.72 -4.40 -22.36
CA ILE A 285 -12.10 -3.12 -22.75
C ILE A 285 -13.19 -2.05 -23.02
N GLN A 286 -14.26 -2.42 -23.73
CA GLN A 286 -15.38 -1.51 -23.99
C GLN A 286 -16.04 -1.06 -22.68
N GLU A 287 -16.20 -1.96 -21.73
CA GLU A 287 -16.75 -1.63 -20.41
C GLU A 287 -15.88 -0.60 -19.67
N VAL A 288 -14.56 -0.81 -19.61
CA VAL A 288 -13.63 0.13 -18.98
C VAL A 288 -13.74 1.52 -19.62
N VAL A 289 -13.69 1.59 -20.95
CA VAL A 289 -13.75 2.88 -21.67
C VAL A 289 -15.08 3.58 -21.40
N ARG A 290 -16.19 2.86 -21.46
CA ARG A 290 -17.54 3.42 -21.21
C ARG A 290 -17.70 3.92 -19.78
N LEU A 291 -17.26 3.14 -18.77
CA LEU A 291 -17.38 3.54 -17.36
C LEU A 291 -16.48 4.72 -17.02
N ASN A 292 -15.24 4.72 -17.53
CA ASN A 292 -14.27 5.78 -17.26
C ASN A 292 -14.63 7.12 -17.90
N ALA A 293 -15.41 7.12 -18.98
CA ALA A 293 -15.72 8.32 -19.76
C ALA A 293 -16.47 9.38 -18.95
N ASN A 294 -17.43 8.98 -18.11
CA ASN A 294 -18.31 9.89 -17.37
C ASN A 294 -18.58 9.41 -15.95
N LEU A 295 -17.58 9.56 -15.10
CA LEU A 295 -17.67 9.19 -13.68
C LEU A 295 -18.53 10.19 -12.90
N SER A 296 -19.48 9.69 -12.12
CA SER A 296 -20.18 10.50 -11.11
C SER A 296 -19.22 10.93 -9.99
N LEU A 297 -19.63 11.92 -9.19
CA LEU A 297 -18.87 12.38 -8.04
C LEU A 297 -18.58 11.22 -7.05
N GLU A 298 -19.56 10.37 -6.78
CA GLU A 298 -19.39 9.19 -5.93
C GLU A 298 -18.38 8.19 -6.54
N GLN A 299 -18.47 7.93 -7.84
CA GLN A 299 -17.54 7.02 -8.54
C GLN A 299 -16.10 7.57 -8.55
N LYS A 300 -15.90 8.86 -8.73
CA LYS A 300 -14.61 9.52 -8.58
C LYS A 300 -14.07 9.36 -7.15
N THR A 301 -14.93 9.57 -6.16
CA THR A 301 -14.58 9.36 -4.74
C THR A 301 -14.16 7.92 -4.47
N ILE A 302 -14.88 6.93 -5.01
CA ILE A 302 -14.52 5.51 -4.90
C ILE A 302 -13.11 5.25 -5.48
N VAL A 303 -12.82 5.80 -6.69
CA VAL A 303 -11.51 5.64 -7.31
C VAL A 303 -10.41 6.22 -6.43
N GLU A 304 -10.61 7.41 -5.90
CA GLU A 304 -9.61 8.10 -5.11
C GLU A 304 -9.40 7.47 -3.74
N PHE A 305 -10.48 7.10 -3.07
CA PHE A 305 -10.44 6.41 -1.79
C PHE A 305 -9.67 5.09 -1.83
N MET A 306 -9.80 4.35 -2.95
CA MET A 306 -9.16 3.04 -3.13
C MET A 306 -7.91 3.08 -4.03
N ARG A 307 -7.43 4.26 -4.45
CA ARG A 307 -6.33 4.35 -5.42
C ARG A 307 -5.00 3.89 -4.86
N GLU A 308 -4.72 4.18 -3.60
CA GLU A 308 -3.48 3.82 -2.92
C GLU A 308 -2.23 4.34 -3.67
N GLY A 309 -2.26 5.60 -4.00
CA GLY A 309 -1.19 6.32 -4.66
C GLY A 309 -0.07 6.78 -3.71
N PRO A 310 0.72 7.79 -4.13
CA PRO A 310 1.66 8.48 -3.26
C PRO A 310 1.00 8.97 -1.96
N HIS A 311 1.75 9.03 -0.88
CA HIS A 311 1.30 9.41 0.47
C HIS A 311 0.26 8.46 1.12
N SER A 312 0.10 7.24 0.58
CA SER A 312 -0.78 6.23 1.18
C SER A 312 0.00 5.14 1.89
N THR A 313 -0.70 4.38 2.72
CA THR A 313 -0.15 3.17 3.36
C THR A 313 -0.24 1.93 2.47
N GLY A 314 -0.68 2.09 1.22
CA GLY A 314 -0.96 1.01 0.28
C GLY A 314 -2.16 0.15 0.70
N GLN A 315 -2.53 -0.80 -0.16
CA GLN A 315 -3.67 -1.69 0.10
C GLN A 315 -3.54 -2.45 1.43
N SER A 316 -2.32 -2.86 1.76
CA SER A 316 -2.04 -3.59 3.00
C SER A 316 -2.35 -2.74 4.22
N GLY A 317 -1.88 -1.49 4.22
CA GLY A 317 -2.13 -0.55 5.31
C GLY A 317 -3.60 -0.14 5.38
N HIS A 318 -4.27 0.06 4.26
CA HIS A 318 -5.69 0.41 4.24
C HIS A 318 -6.55 -0.70 4.88
N TRP A 319 -6.30 -1.98 4.54
CA TRP A 319 -7.01 -3.09 5.18
C TRP A 319 -6.65 -3.26 6.67
N LEU A 320 -5.44 -2.88 7.09
CA LEU A 320 -5.09 -2.82 8.51
C LEU A 320 -5.78 -1.66 9.24
N GLN A 321 -6.04 -0.53 8.56
CA GLN A 321 -6.88 0.55 9.10
C GLN A 321 -8.34 0.08 9.29
N PHE A 322 -8.88 -0.70 8.35
CA PHE A 322 -10.19 -1.34 8.55
C PHE A 322 -10.17 -2.33 9.73
N ALA A 323 -9.05 -3.05 9.93
CA ALA A 323 -8.89 -3.90 11.11
C ALA A 323 -8.83 -3.08 12.42
N GLN A 324 -8.19 -1.90 12.41
CA GLN A 324 -8.23 -0.96 13.55
C GLN A 324 -9.65 -0.44 13.81
N ASP A 325 -10.43 -0.24 12.76
CA ASP A 325 -11.83 0.16 12.85
C ASP A 325 -12.67 -0.93 13.54
N VAL A 326 -12.43 -2.20 13.16
CA VAL A 326 -13.05 -3.35 13.83
C VAL A 326 -12.64 -3.40 15.29
N SER A 327 -11.36 -3.19 15.61
CA SER A 327 -10.87 -3.13 16.98
C SER A 327 -11.62 -2.08 17.82
N ARG A 328 -11.79 -0.87 17.29
CA ARG A 328 -12.58 0.19 17.95
C ARG A 328 -14.06 -0.17 18.10
N ARG A 329 -14.67 -0.69 17.02
CA ARG A 329 -16.08 -1.07 16.99
C ARG A 329 -16.41 -2.14 18.02
N ASP A 330 -15.54 -3.15 18.13
CA ASP A 330 -15.81 -4.35 18.91
C ASP A 330 -15.10 -4.32 20.29
N HIS A 331 -14.46 -3.19 20.64
CA HIS A 331 -13.72 -2.98 21.88
C HIS A 331 -12.70 -4.08 22.18
N HIS A 332 -11.85 -4.35 21.20
CA HIS A 332 -10.88 -5.44 21.28
C HIS A 332 -9.94 -5.32 22.48
N THR A 333 -9.64 -6.44 23.07
CA THR A 333 -8.51 -6.61 23.99
C THR A 333 -7.19 -6.65 23.22
N LEU A 334 -6.06 -6.51 23.92
CA LEU A 334 -4.72 -6.69 23.34
C LEU A 334 -4.59 -8.03 22.60
N ASP A 335 -5.12 -9.10 23.20
CA ASP A 335 -5.01 -10.46 22.67
C ASP A 335 -5.81 -10.62 21.35
N GLN A 336 -6.94 -9.92 21.22
CA GLN A 336 -7.73 -9.88 19.98
C GLN A 336 -7.03 -9.07 18.90
N ASP A 337 -6.51 -7.89 19.23
CA ASP A 337 -5.79 -7.03 18.29
C ASP A 337 -4.55 -7.71 17.70
N VAL A 338 -3.72 -8.32 18.55
CA VAL A 338 -2.52 -9.04 18.09
C VAL A 338 -2.88 -10.14 17.11
N LYS A 339 -3.93 -10.93 17.40
CA LYS A 339 -4.39 -12.02 16.52
C LYS A 339 -4.97 -11.50 15.21
N LEU A 340 -5.80 -10.45 15.27
CA LEU A 340 -6.43 -9.86 14.09
C LEU A 340 -5.39 -9.27 13.15
N PHE A 341 -4.51 -8.40 13.66
CA PHE A 341 -3.51 -7.72 12.84
C PHE A 341 -2.50 -8.71 12.25
N PHE A 342 -2.09 -9.73 13.01
CA PHE A 342 -1.29 -10.83 12.51
C PHE A 342 -1.97 -11.55 11.32
N ALA A 343 -3.26 -11.89 11.45
CA ALA A 343 -3.97 -12.63 10.41
C ALA A 343 -4.16 -11.78 9.14
N VAL A 344 -4.57 -10.50 9.28
CA VAL A 344 -4.75 -9.59 8.15
C VAL A 344 -3.42 -9.30 7.45
N GLY A 345 -2.35 -8.99 8.20
CA GLY A 345 -1.04 -8.69 7.61
C GLY A 345 -0.48 -9.86 6.80
N ASN A 346 -0.53 -11.07 7.35
CA ASN A 346 0.02 -12.25 6.68
C ASN A 346 -0.82 -12.72 5.49
N VAL A 347 -2.16 -12.64 5.55
CA VAL A 347 -2.98 -13.02 4.39
C VAL A 347 -2.80 -12.07 3.22
N VAL A 348 -2.62 -10.78 3.48
CA VAL A 348 -2.36 -9.78 2.42
C VAL A 348 -0.98 -9.98 1.80
N MET A 349 0.04 -10.33 2.58
CA MET A 349 1.35 -10.72 2.04
C MET A 349 1.24 -11.93 1.11
N ASP A 350 0.57 -13.00 1.54
CA ASP A 350 0.36 -14.20 0.72
C ASP A 350 -0.44 -13.88 -0.55
N ALA A 351 -1.45 -13.00 -0.45
CA ALA A 351 -2.24 -12.53 -1.57
C ALA A 351 -1.38 -11.80 -2.62
N PHE A 352 -0.46 -10.93 -2.20
CA PHE A 352 0.45 -10.25 -3.12
C PHE A 352 1.47 -11.22 -3.75
N ILE A 353 1.97 -12.19 -3.01
CA ILE A 353 2.88 -13.22 -3.54
C ILE A 353 2.18 -14.01 -4.66
N ALA A 354 0.97 -14.50 -4.42
CA ALA A 354 0.20 -15.26 -5.42
C ALA A 354 -0.25 -14.38 -6.61
N CYS A 355 -0.65 -13.13 -6.35
CA CYS A 355 -1.02 -12.18 -7.39
C CYS A 355 0.18 -11.86 -8.30
N TRP A 356 1.37 -11.64 -7.75
CA TRP A 356 2.57 -11.34 -8.54
C TRP A 356 3.08 -12.55 -9.30
N GLU A 357 2.90 -13.74 -8.77
CA GLU A 357 3.13 -14.98 -9.51
C GLU A 357 2.26 -15.05 -10.77
N ALA A 358 0.95 -14.77 -10.65
CA ALA A 358 0.04 -14.71 -11.78
C ALA A 358 0.43 -13.58 -12.77
N LYS A 359 0.77 -12.38 -12.26
CA LYS A 359 1.23 -11.26 -13.09
C LYS A 359 2.49 -11.60 -13.89
N ARG A 360 3.45 -12.28 -13.27
CA ARG A 360 4.69 -12.70 -13.91
C ARG A 360 4.46 -13.81 -14.95
N THR A 361 3.55 -14.74 -14.65
CA THR A 361 3.22 -15.88 -15.53
C THR A 361 2.47 -15.41 -16.77
N TYR A 362 1.42 -14.62 -16.61
CA TYR A 362 0.55 -14.20 -17.71
C TYR A 362 1.03 -12.94 -18.41
N ASP A 363 1.71 -12.06 -17.72
CA ASP A 363 2.37 -10.85 -18.23
C ASP A 363 1.45 -10.00 -19.12
N THR A 364 0.21 -9.76 -18.67
CA THR A 364 -0.81 -9.09 -19.48
C THR A 364 -0.69 -7.57 -19.50
N SER A 365 -1.05 -6.97 -20.59
CA SER A 365 -1.11 -5.53 -20.76
C SER A 365 -2.17 -4.87 -19.85
N ARG A 366 -2.26 -3.56 -19.93
CA ARG A 366 -3.18 -2.72 -19.17
C ARG A 366 -4.22 -2.09 -20.07
N PRO A 367 -5.40 -1.68 -19.56
CA PRO A 367 -6.41 -0.96 -20.35
C PRO A 367 -5.86 0.26 -21.07
N TYR A 368 -4.87 0.94 -20.50
CA TYR A 368 -4.19 2.07 -21.13
C TYR A 368 -3.74 1.78 -22.57
N TRP A 369 -3.13 0.62 -22.81
CA TRP A 369 -2.67 0.23 -24.13
C TRP A 369 -3.77 -0.44 -24.95
N TRP A 370 -4.56 -1.33 -24.36
CA TRP A 370 -5.60 -2.06 -25.05
C TRP A 370 -6.68 -1.14 -25.62
N ALA A 371 -7.16 -0.17 -24.82
CA ALA A 371 -8.13 0.81 -25.30
C ALA A 371 -7.59 1.61 -26.49
N ARG A 372 -6.36 2.08 -26.40
CA ARG A 372 -5.67 2.81 -27.47
C ARG A 372 -5.52 2.01 -28.76
N MET A 373 -5.27 0.71 -28.67
CA MET A 373 -5.17 -0.18 -29.83
C MET A 373 -6.53 -0.51 -30.44
N VAL A 374 -7.53 -0.87 -29.61
CA VAL A 374 -8.88 -1.27 -30.07
C VAL A 374 -9.65 -0.11 -30.70
N PHE A 375 -9.47 1.09 -30.16
CA PHE A 375 -10.17 2.29 -30.64
C PHE A 375 -9.31 3.21 -31.52
N LYS A 376 -8.15 2.75 -31.96
CA LYS A 376 -7.30 3.55 -32.87
C LYS A 376 -8.07 4.00 -34.11
N GLY A 377 -8.02 5.30 -34.38
CA GLY A 377 -8.71 5.90 -35.54
C GLY A 377 -10.25 6.02 -35.41
N LYS A 378 -10.79 5.70 -34.21
CA LYS A 378 -12.22 5.91 -33.91
C LYS A 378 -12.36 7.04 -32.91
N GLU A 379 -13.39 7.86 -33.06
CA GLU A 379 -13.78 8.82 -32.05
C GLU A 379 -14.57 8.12 -30.95
N ILE A 380 -14.23 8.39 -29.68
CA ILE A 380 -14.87 7.84 -28.49
C ILE A 380 -15.15 8.92 -27.45
N ASP A 381 -16.17 8.69 -26.64
CA ASP A 381 -16.37 9.46 -25.41
C ASP A 381 -15.36 9.00 -24.37
N ALA A 382 -14.68 9.94 -23.74
CA ALA A 382 -13.66 9.67 -22.74
C ALA A 382 -13.54 10.81 -21.72
N TRP A 383 -13.01 10.51 -20.55
CA TRP A 383 -12.60 11.55 -19.62
C TRP A 383 -11.47 12.40 -20.22
N GLY A 384 -11.69 13.70 -20.33
CA GLY A 384 -10.81 14.63 -21.02
C GLY A 384 -9.57 15.06 -20.24
N GLY A 385 -9.44 14.59 -19.00
CA GLY A 385 -8.46 15.07 -18.04
C GLY A 385 -9.09 16.01 -17.00
N PRO A 386 -8.28 16.49 -16.04
CA PRO A 386 -8.76 17.31 -14.94
C PRO A 386 -9.58 18.52 -15.39
N GLY A 387 -10.75 18.70 -14.80
CA GLY A 387 -11.65 19.83 -15.07
C GLY A 387 -12.32 19.87 -16.46
N LYS A 388 -12.09 18.87 -17.31
CA LYS A 388 -12.64 18.85 -18.68
C LYS A 388 -13.88 17.99 -18.84
N GLY A 389 -14.21 17.17 -17.83
CA GLY A 389 -15.33 16.25 -17.91
C GLY A 389 -15.22 15.25 -19.07
N MET A 390 -16.36 14.79 -19.57
CA MET A 390 -16.44 13.91 -20.73
C MET A 390 -16.27 14.70 -22.03
N ILE A 391 -15.37 14.27 -22.89
CA ILE A 391 -15.12 14.85 -24.20
C ILE A 391 -14.99 13.76 -25.26
N LYS A 392 -15.12 14.16 -26.56
CA LYS A 392 -14.80 13.27 -27.67
C LYS A 392 -13.32 13.36 -28.02
N ILE A 393 -12.68 12.21 -28.16
CA ILE A 393 -11.26 12.10 -28.52
C ILE A 393 -11.03 10.97 -29.50
N GLY A 394 -9.93 11.01 -30.26
CA GLY A 394 -9.44 9.82 -30.95
C GLY A 394 -9.02 8.76 -29.92
N GLY A 395 -9.44 7.51 -30.14
CA GLY A 395 -9.23 6.42 -29.16
C GLY A 395 -7.76 6.16 -28.83
N GLU A 396 -6.84 6.47 -29.74
CA GLU A 396 -5.39 6.42 -29.50
C GLU A 396 -4.89 7.41 -28.44
N ARG A 397 -5.74 8.34 -27.99
CA ARG A 397 -5.44 9.30 -26.90
C ARG A 397 -6.12 8.96 -25.58
N TRP A 398 -6.84 7.83 -25.52
CA TRP A 398 -7.53 7.42 -24.28
C TRP A 398 -6.57 7.33 -23.09
N ARG A 399 -7.04 7.75 -21.93
CA ARG A 399 -6.30 7.69 -20.66
C ARG A 399 -7.22 7.31 -19.49
N PRO A 400 -6.67 6.66 -18.45
CA PRO A 400 -7.41 6.38 -17.22
C PRO A 400 -7.69 7.66 -16.42
N TYR A 401 -8.66 7.60 -15.50
CA TYR A 401 -8.92 8.64 -14.50
C TYR A 401 -7.79 8.60 -13.46
N SER A 402 -6.70 9.27 -13.77
CA SER A 402 -5.47 9.23 -12.98
C SER A 402 -4.61 10.48 -13.25
N PRO A 403 -3.81 10.94 -12.26
CA PRO A 403 -2.86 12.02 -12.47
C PRO A 403 -1.74 11.62 -13.45
N ASP A 404 -1.14 12.61 -14.11
CA ASP A 404 -0.11 12.39 -15.12
C ASP A 404 1.17 11.74 -14.54
N VAL A 405 1.41 11.94 -13.25
CA VAL A 405 2.54 11.33 -12.52
C VAL A 405 2.32 9.87 -12.16
N PHE A 406 1.12 9.33 -12.39
CA PHE A 406 0.77 7.95 -12.08
C PHE A 406 -0.39 7.48 -12.96
N LEU A 407 -0.16 7.33 -14.27
CA LEU A 407 -1.21 6.95 -15.22
C LEU A 407 -1.80 5.57 -14.94
N THR A 408 -0.95 4.59 -14.63
CA THR A 408 -1.34 3.23 -14.23
C THR A 408 -0.19 2.56 -13.51
N PRO A 409 -0.44 1.57 -12.62
CA PRO A 409 0.65 0.87 -11.94
C PRO A 409 1.66 0.23 -12.89
N PRO A 410 3.00 0.32 -12.60
CA PRO A 410 4.05 -0.18 -13.48
C PRO A 410 4.28 -1.69 -13.30
N PHE A 411 3.29 -2.49 -13.64
CA PHE A 411 3.32 -3.97 -13.63
C PHE A 411 2.12 -4.54 -14.38
N PRO A 412 2.16 -5.83 -14.81
CA PRO A 412 1.08 -6.48 -15.56
C PRO A 412 -0.31 -6.39 -14.94
N GLY A 413 -1.34 -6.48 -15.75
CA GLY A 413 -2.74 -6.34 -15.35
C GLY A 413 -3.24 -7.50 -14.51
N TYR A 414 -3.26 -8.69 -15.06
CA TYR A 414 -3.92 -9.87 -14.49
C TYR A 414 -3.07 -10.58 -13.42
N THR A 415 -3.62 -10.84 -12.24
CA THR A 415 -4.88 -10.37 -11.65
C THR A 415 -4.74 -8.98 -11.04
N SER A 416 -5.87 -8.32 -10.70
CA SER A 416 -5.85 -7.06 -9.96
C SER A 416 -5.30 -7.25 -8.54
N GLY A 417 -4.22 -6.54 -8.20
CA GLY A 417 -3.62 -6.58 -6.86
C GLY A 417 -4.57 -6.07 -5.78
N HIS A 418 -5.31 -4.98 -6.07
CA HIS A 418 -6.34 -4.46 -5.17
C HIS A 418 -7.43 -5.50 -4.89
N ALA A 419 -7.97 -6.12 -5.94
CA ALA A 419 -9.01 -7.13 -5.78
C ALA A 419 -8.51 -8.36 -5.01
N THR A 420 -7.27 -8.83 -5.29
CA THR A 420 -6.70 -9.99 -4.62
C THR A 420 -6.46 -9.72 -3.13
N ALA A 421 -5.82 -8.61 -2.80
CA ALA A 421 -5.58 -8.21 -1.41
C ALA A 421 -6.89 -7.96 -0.66
N SER A 422 -7.86 -7.29 -1.30
CA SER A 422 -9.15 -6.98 -0.69
C SER A 422 -10.00 -8.23 -0.49
N GLY A 423 -10.03 -9.15 -1.45
CA GLY A 423 -10.71 -10.44 -1.31
C GLY A 423 -10.14 -11.29 -0.16
N ALA A 424 -8.82 -11.22 0.04
CA ALA A 424 -8.15 -11.93 1.14
C ALA A 424 -8.43 -11.29 2.50
N ALA A 425 -8.22 -9.99 2.62
CA ALA A 425 -8.36 -9.27 3.88
C ALA A 425 -9.81 -9.23 4.37
N SER A 426 -10.78 -8.92 3.47
CA SER A 426 -12.21 -8.91 3.80
C SER A 426 -12.68 -10.25 4.34
N ARG A 427 -12.23 -11.35 3.71
CA ARG A 427 -12.60 -12.70 4.14
C ARG A 427 -11.99 -13.06 5.50
N ILE A 428 -10.76 -12.61 5.80
CA ILE A 428 -10.17 -12.80 7.14
C ILE A 428 -10.93 -12.00 8.20
N LEU A 429 -11.32 -10.76 7.90
CA LEU A 429 -12.13 -9.96 8.83
C LEU A 429 -13.47 -10.63 9.13
N GLU A 430 -14.16 -11.12 8.11
CA GLU A 430 -15.39 -11.90 8.26
C GLU A 430 -15.18 -13.16 9.11
N LEU A 431 -14.15 -13.96 8.83
CA LEU A 431 -13.84 -15.19 9.55
C LEU A 431 -13.43 -14.94 11.01
N PHE A 432 -12.74 -13.83 11.27
CA PHE A 432 -12.30 -13.45 12.61
C PHE A 432 -13.47 -12.94 13.47
N THR A 433 -14.31 -12.07 12.91
CA THR A 433 -15.46 -11.47 13.63
C THR A 433 -16.67 -12.40 13.68
N GLY A 434 -16.71 -13.42 12.81
CA GLY A 434 -17.87 -14.32 12.65
C GLY A 434 -19.05 -13.67 11.90
N SER A 435 -18.85 -12.50 11.29
CA SER A 435 -19.89 -11.77 10.57
C SER A 435 -19.28 -10.96 9.43
N ASP A 436 -19.96 -10.89 8.28
CA ASP A 436 -19.57 -10.01 7.16
C ASP A 436 -19.94 -8.53 7.42
N ARG A 437 -20.64 -8.23 8.51
CA ARG A 437 -21.08 -6.86 8.82
C ARG A 437 -19.89 -5.97 9.16
N TYR A 438 -19.67 -4.93 8.34
CA TYR A 438 -18.70 -3.87 8.62
C TYR A 438 -19.42 -2.63 9.18
N GLY A 439 -20.24 -1.96 8.37
CA GLY A 439 -21.08 -0.85 8.79
C GLY A 439 -20.35 0.48 8.92
N ALA A 440 -19.21 0.63 8.24
CA ALA A 440 -18.44 1.87 8.22
C ALA A 440 -18.96 2.86 7.17
N VAL A 441 -18.59 4.12 7.35
CA VAL A 441 -18.77 5.19 6.36
C VAL A 441 -17.45 5.91 6.17
N ALA A 442 -16.91 5.92 4.96
CA ALA A 442 -15.80 6.77 4.60
C ALA A 442 -16.32 8.14 4.15
N ILE A 443 -15.74 9.21 4.67
CA ILE A 443 -16.19 10.57 4.38
C ILE A 443 -15.09 11.32 3.63
N GLN A 444 -15.38 11.68 2.39
CA GLN A 444 -14.63 12.66 1.63
C GLN A 444 -15.13 14.04 2.01
N GLN A 445 -14.27 14.85 2.59
CA GLN A 445 -14.61 16.22 2.95
C GLN A 445 -14.85 17.09 1.70
N ALA A 446 -15.74 18.06 1.82
CA ALA A 446 -15.95 19.06 0.78
C ALA A 446 -14.64 19.80 0.43
N GLY A 447 -14.35 19.96 -0.85
CA GLY A 447 -13.16 20.64 -1.34
C GLY A 447 -11.92 19.76 -1.50
N TYR A 448 -12.01 18.46 -1.22
CA TYR A 448 -10.88 17.53 -1.31
C TYR A 448 -11.00 16.50 -2.44
N MET A 449 -11.99 16.62 -3.32
CA MET A 449 -12.04 15.81 -4.52
C MET A 449 -10.91 16.18 -5.46
N THR A 450 -10.24 15.18 -5.97
CA THR A 450 -9.00 15.30 -6.73
C THR A 450 -9.22 15.16 -8.25
N GLU A 451 -10.36 15.51 -8.77
CA GLU A 451 -10.47 15.62 -10.21
C GLU A 451 -9.44 16.56 -10.83
N PRO A 452 -8.85 17.44 -10.07
CA PRO A 452 -7.80 18.25 -10.57
C PRO A 452 -6.56 17.45 -10.88
N ASP A 453 -5.79 18.03 -11.74
CA ASP A 453 -4.44 17.64 -12.03
C ASP A 453 -3.55 17.87 -10.79
N PHE A 454 -3.13 16.80 -10.15
CA PHE A 454 -2.21 16.87 -9.02
C PHE A 454 -0.85 17.46 -9.38
N SER A 455 -0.54 17.59 -10.66
CA SER A 455 0.74 18.08 -11.16
C SER A 455 0.77 19.58 -11.42
N THR A 456 -0.35 20.30 -11.35
CA THR A 456 -0.37 21.72 -11.66
C THR A 456 0.08 22.58 -10.49
N ALA A 457 0.87 23.63 -10.78
CA ALA A 457 1.27 24.64 -9.81
C ALA A 457 0.04 25.30 -9.14
N GLU A 458 -1.08 25.39 -9.84
CA GLU A 458 -2.34 25.90 -9.33
C GLU A 458 -2.93 25.02 -8.22
N MET A 459 -2.81 23.70 -8.35
CA MET A 459 -3.20 22.76 -7.31
C MET A 459 -2.32 22.84 -6.08
N GLN A 460 -1.03 22.96 -6.29
CA GLN A 460 -0.07 23.15 -5.20
C GLN A 460 -0.34 24.46 -4.46
N ALA A 461 -0.62 25.54 -5.19
CA ALA A 461 -0.99 26.82 -4.60
C ALA A 461 -2.31 26.77 -3.79
N ARG A 462 -3.20 25.85 -4.13
CA ARG A 462 -4.49 25.63 -3.43
C ARG A 462 -4.40 24.59 -2.30
N ASN A 463 -3.20 24.19 -1.89
CA ASN A 463 -3.01 23.14 -0.88
C ASN A 463 -3.71 21.82 -1.22
N GLY A 464 -3.72 21.44 -2.50
CA GLY A 464 -4.34 20.23 -2.97
C GLY A 464 -5.85 20.32 -3.18
N ARG A 465 -6.46 21.49 -3.07
CA ARG A 465 -7.89 21.66 -3.35
C ARG A 465 -8.17 21.68 -4.85
N PRO A 466 -9.30 21.09 -5.32
CA PRO A 466 -9.71 21.11 -6.71
C PRO A 466 -9.78 22.52 -7.31
N ALA A 467 -9.39 22.63 -8.59
CA ALA A 467 -9.52 23.89 -9.33
C ALA A 467 -11.00 24.27 -9.55
N ASN A 468 -11.86 23.26 -9.65
CA ASN A 468 -13.30 23.45 -9.82
C ASN A 468 -13.92 23.73 -8.49
N ASP A 469 -14.06 24.95 -8.24
CA ASP A 469 -14.70 25.60 -7.15
C ASP A 469 -15.03 24.74 -5.92
N VAL A 470 -14.28 24.99 -4.86
CA VAL A 470 -14.52 24.45 -3.50
C VAL A 470 -16.00 24.67 -3.07
N ALA A 471 -16.69 25.65 -3.66
CA ALA A 471 -18.10 25.92 -3.40
C ALA A 471 -19.06 24.86 -4.01
N GLU A 472 -18.64 24.14 -5.07
CA GLU A 472 -19.45 23.10 -5.68
C GLU A 472 -19.11 21.69 -5.16
N SER A 473 -17.95 21.52 -4.50
CA SER A 473 -17.60 20.23 -3.92
C SER A 473 -18.43 19.95 -2.68
N LYS A 474 -19.15 18.86 -2.72
CA LYS A 474 -19.99 18.38 -1.62
C LYS A 474 -19.22 17.35 -0.80
N GLU A 475 -19.53 17.23 0.49
CA GLU A 475 -19.16 16.06 1.27
C GLU A 475 -19.73 14.81 0.59
N VAL A 476 -18.90 13.81 0.35
CA VAL A 476 -19.32 12.51 -0.21
C VAL A 476 -19.13 11.43 0.84
N ARG A 477 -20.17 10.64 1.05
CA ARG A 477 -20.18 9.53 1.99
C ARG A 477 -20.21 8.22 1.23
N LEU A 478 -19.16 7.41 1.39
CA LEU A 478 -19.09 6.06 0.87
C LEU A 478 -19.53 5.09 1.97
N PHE A 479 -20.65 4.44 1.75
CA PHE A 479 -21.16 3.46 2.68
C PHE A 479 -20.49 2.10 2.47
N LEU A 480 -19.91 1.53 3.54
CA LEU A 480 -19.18 0.27 3.56
C LEU A 480 -19.94 -0.74 4.45
N PRO A 481 -21.05 -1.31 3.97
CA PRO A 481 -21.98 -2.08 4.81
C PRO A 481 -21.38 -3.40 5.29
N THR A 482 -20.61 -4.06 4.44
CA THR A 482 -19.99 -5.36 4.74
C THR A 482 -18.52 -5.39 4.29
N PHE A 483 -17.74 -6.31 4.83
CA PHE A 483 -16.36 -6.52 4.38
C PHE A 483 -16.32 -6.96 2.90
N THR A 484 -17.25 -7.84 2.51
CA THR A 484 -17.38 -8.29 1.11
C THR A 484 -17.67 -7.11 0.18
N ALA A 485 -18.67 -6.28 0.51
CA ALA A 485 -19.00 -5.10 -0.31
C ALA A 485 -17.83 -4.11 -0.39
N THR A 486 -17.07 -3.93 0.70
CA THR A 486 -15.87 -3.08 0.71
C THR A 486 -14.79 -3.61 -0.25
N ALA A 487 -14.58 -4.94 -0.29
CA ALA A 487 -13.66 -5.54 -1.24
C ALA A 487 -14.13 -5.38 -2.70
N GLU A 488 -15.44 -5.47 -2.94
CA GLU A 488 -16.03 -5.23 -4.28
C GLU A 488 -15.93 -3.77 -4.70
N ILE A 489 -16.10 -2.82 -3.77
CA ILE A 489 -15.83 -1.39 -4.01
C ILE A 489 -14.35 -1.18 -4.39
N ALA A 490 -13.42 -1.82 -3.70
CA ALA A 490 -12.00 -1.75 -4.02
C ALA A 490 -11.69 -2.32 -5.43
N ALA A 491 -12.30 -3.42 -5.81
CA ALA A 491 -12.20 -3.98 -7.17
C ALA A 491 -12.84 -3.05 -8.21
N MET A 492 -14.07 -2.54 -7.94
CA MET A 492 -14.77 -1.62 -8.82
C MET A 492 -13.99 -0.33 -9.04
N SER A 493 -13.29 0.18 -8.04
CA SER A 493 -12.46 1.38 -8.17
C SER A 493 -11.42 1.25 -9.28
N ARG A 494 -10.94 0.03 -9.53
CA ARG A 494 -9.92 -0.24 -10.57
C ARG A 494 -10.52 -0.19 -11.97
N LEU A 495 -11.74 -0.66 -12.11
CA LEU A 495 -12.49 -0.62 -13.36
C LEU A 495 -12.88 0.83 -13.70
N LEU A 496 -13.47 1.55 -12.74
CA LEU A 496 -13.85 2.96 -12.88
C LEU A 496 -12.63 3.83 -13.18
N GLY A 497 -11.52 3.62 -12.47
CA GLY A 497 -10.26 4.34 -12.69
C GLY A 497 -9.57 4.03 -14.02
N GLY A 498 -9.94 2.93 -14.69
CA GLY A 498 -9.33 2.52 -15.95
C GLY A 498 -7.99 1.81 -15.80
N TYR A 499 -7.73 1.20 -14.63
CA TYR A 499 -6.46 0.52 -14.31
C TYR A 499 -6.47 -0.97 -14.62
N HIS A 500 -7.65 -1.60 -14.57
CA HIS A 500 -7.88 -3.03 -14.78
C HIS A 500 -9.15 -3.26 -15.59
N ILE A 501 -9.24 -4.40 -16.26
CA ILE A 501 -10.48 -4.92 -16.85
C ILE A 501 -11.27 -5.71 -15.80
N ARG A 502 -12.55 -6.02 -16.09
CA ARG A 502 -13.42 -6.75 -15.16
C ARG A 502 -12.85 -8.10 -14.78
N THR A 503 -12.41 -8.89 -15.75
CA THR A 503 -11.81 -10.21 -15.49
C THR A 503 -10.62 -10.15 -14.52
N ASP A 504 -9.77 -9.11 -14.59
CA ASP A 504 -8.65 -8.93 -13.64
C ASP A 504 -9.16 -8.83 -12.19
N ASN A 505 -10.28 -8.15 -11.99
CA ASN A 505 -10.87 -7.91 -10.67
C ASN A 505 -11.59 -9.14 -10.13
N ASP A 506 -12.43 -9.75 -10.96
CA ASP A 506 -13.25 -10.90 -10.55
C ASP A 506 -12.36 -12.08 -10.14
N GLU A 507 -11.37 -12.41 -10.95
CA GLU A 507 -10.39 -13.47 -10.64
C GLU A 507 -9.48 -13.08 -9.46
N GLY A 508 -9.20 -11.78 -9.30
CA GLY A 508 -8.47 -11.29 -8.13
C GLY A 508 -9.25 -11.51 -6.83
N LEU A 509 -10.53 -11.15 -6.78
CA LEU A 509 -11.40 -11.38 -5.61
C LEU A 509 -11.51 -12.88 -5.27
N ILE A 510 -11.70 -13.73 -6.30
CA ILE A 510 -11.76 -15.18 -6.14
C ILE A 510 -10.45 -15.72 -5.55
N LEU A 511 -9.32 -15.33 -6.12
CA LEU A 511 -7.98 -15.72 -5.64
C LEU A 511 -7.79 -15.33 -4.17
N GLY A 512 -8.09 -14.08 -3.83
CA GLY A 512 -7.94 -13.59 -2.46
C GLY A 512 -8.78 -14.37 -1.45
N ARG A 513 -10.07 -14.60 -1.75
CA ARG A 513 -10.98 -15.38 -0.90
C ARG A 513 -10.52 -16.84 -0.72
N ARG A 514 -9.98 -17.46 -1.77
CA ARG A 514 -9.39 -18.81 -1.68
C ARG A 514 -8.19 -18.85 -0.75
N ILE A 515 -7.29 -17.87 -0.87
CA ILE A 515 -6.12 -17.73 0.01
C ILE A 515 -6.56 -17.59 1.46
N ALA A 516 -7.51 -16.71 1.76
CA ALA A 516 -8.00 -16.50 3.11
C ALA A 516 -8.62 -17.76 3.73
N ASN A 517 -9.47 -18.45 2.98
CA ASN A 517 -10.10 -19.70 3.44
C ASN A 517 -9.05 -20.80 3.74
N TYR A 518 -7.98 -20.87 2.96
CA TYR A 518 -6.88 -21.80 3.18
C TYR A 518 -6.00 -21.41 4.37
N SER A 519 -5.76 -20.13 4.55
CA SER A 519 -4.85 -19.61 5.58
C SER A 519 -5.48 -19.60 6.97
N TRP A 520 -6.79 -19.35 7.06
CA TRP A 520 -7.49 -19.19 8.33
C TRP A 520 -7.34 -20.37 9.31
N PRO A 521 -7.51 -21.65 8.90
CA PRO A 521 -7.24 -22.78 9.79
C PRO A 521 -5.81 -22.82 10.33
N LYS A 522 -4.81 -22.37 9.54
CA LYS A 522 -3.41 -22.31 9.96
C LYS A 522 -3.20 -21.22 11.02
N TYR A 523 -3.79 -20.03 10.85
CA TYR A 523 -3.75 -18.98 11.87
C TYR A 523 -4.41 -19.45 13.17
N ARG A 524 -5.56 -20.07 13.08
CA ARG A 524 -6.25 -20.65 14.24
C ARG A 524 -5.41 -21.71 14.96
N ALA A 525 -4.64 -22.50 14.25
CA ALA A 525 -3.73 -23.48 14.86
C ALA A 525 -2.65 -22.81 15.71
N TYR A 526 -2.08 -21.68 15.27
CA TYR A 526 -1.17 -20.87 16.10
C TYR A 526 -1.88 -20.33 17.34
N PHE A 527 -3.09 -19.79 17.20
CA PHE A 527 -3.87 -19.25 18.31
C PHE A 527 -4.28 -20.33 19.34
N ALA A 528 -4.55 -21.55 18.87
CA ALA A 528 -4.93 -22.69 19.70
C ALA A 528 -3.73 -23.53 20.19
N GLY A 529 -2.49 -23.14 19.87
CA GLY A 529 -1.29 -23.87 20.28
C GLY A 529 -1.10 -25.23 19.60
N THR A 530 -1.80 -25.50 18.52
CA THR A 530 -1.78 -26.78 17.78
C THR A 530 -0.97 -26.71 16.48
N ALA A 531 -0.39 -25.56 16.15
CA ALA A 531 0.51 -25.42 15.01
C ALA A 531 1.79 -26.26 15.25
N LYS A 532 2.21 -27.01 14.19
CA LYS A 532 3.40 -27.86 14.19
C LYS A 532 4.59 -27.15 13.60
#